data_3e8f33be6281d3a5397634262cd967c1
#
_entry.id   3e8f33be6281d3a5397634262cd967c1
#
_cell.length_a   1.000
_cell.length_b   1.000
_cell.length_c   1.000
_cell.angle_alpha   90.00
_cell.angle_beta   90.00
_cell.angle_gamma   90.00
#
_symmetry.space_group_name_H-M   'P 1'
#
loop_
_entity.id
_entity.type
_entity.pdbx_description
1 polymer ?
#
loop_
_entity_poly.entity_id
_entity_poly.type
_entity_poly.pdbx_seq_one_letter_code
_entity_poly.pdbx_strand_id
1 'polypeptide(L)'
;MNEARDLVHAPFVALILPVLLAACGTAIESPFTVFADPGKYEFYSCDQLIPQRKLWESKEKDLKLLMDKAKQGTGGSAISVVAYQGDYVNAREELQVIDATARAKKCKMPDDWQRNAVMR
;
A
#
# COMPACT_ATOMS: atom_id res chain seq x y z
N MET A 1 -34.33 -20.59 44.09
CA MET A 1 -35.02 -19.47 43.38
C MET A 1 -34.08 -18.61 42.51
N ASN A 2 -32.82 -18.97 42.34
CA ASN A 2 -31.84 -18.19 41.54
C ASN A 2 -31.52 -18.82 40.18
N GLU A 3 -31.86 -20.08 39.92
CA GLU A 3 -31.56 -20.77 38.66
C GLU A 3 -32.39 -20.28 37.45
N ALA A 4 -33.59 -19.76 37.69
CA ALA A 4 -34.45 -19.28 36.59
C ALA A 4 -34.00 -17.91 36.01
N ARG A 5 -33.14 -17.16 36.70
CA ARG A 5 -32.64 -15.87 36.23
C ARG A 5 -31.45 -16.00 35.30
N ASP A 6 -30.64 -17.02 35.50
CA ASP A 6 -29.42 -17.22 34.67
C ASP A 6 -29.75 -17.75 33.28
N LEU A 7 -30.87 -18.47 33.11
CA LEU A 7 -31.24 -19.03 31.81
C LEU A 7 -31.72 -18.00 30.78
N VAL A 8 -32.23 -16.85 31.24
CA VAL A 8 -32.76 -15.79 30.36
C VAL A 8 -31.65 -14.89 29.83
N HIS A 9 -30.56 -14.76 30.58
CA HIS A 9 -29.44 -13.87 30.15
C HIS A 9 -28.41 -14.56 29.27
N ALA A 10 -28.29 -15.88 29.34
CA ALA A 10 -27.33 -16.64 28.55
C ALA A 10 -27.50 -16.50 27.01
N PRO A 11 -28.74 -16.56 26.46
CA PRO A 11 -28.88 -16.39 25.00
C PRO A 11 -28.66 -14.96 24.53
N PHE A 12 -28.92 -13.95 25.36
CA PHE A 12 -28.66 -12.56 25.00
C PHE A 12 -27.16 -12.23 24.94
N VAL A 13 -26.40 -12.73 25.91
CA VAL A 13 -24.91 -12.54 25.90
C VAL A 13 -24.26 -13.29 24.74
N ALA A 14 -24.75 -14.50 24.43
CA ALA A 14 -24.26 -15.29 23.31
C ALA A 14 -24.56 -14.65 21.94
N LEU A 15 -25.61 -13.83 21.83
CA LEU A 15 -25.97 -13.14 20.58
C LEU A 15 -25.22 -11.81 20.39
N ILE A 16 -24.91 -11.13 21.51
CA ILE A 16 -24.20 -9.83 21.46
C ILE A 16 -22.71 -10.00 21.18
N LEU A 17 -22.10 -11.08 21.68
CA LEU A 17 -20.66 -11.33 21.52
C LEU A 17 -20.21 -11.40 20.04
N PRO A 18 -20.88 -12.14 19.13
CA PRO A 18 -20.48 -12.19 17.72
C PRO A 18 -20.72 -10.87 16.97
N VAL A 19 -21.69 -10.04 17.39
CA VAL A 19 -21.94 -8.73 16.79
C VAL A 19 -20.82 -7.74 17.13
N LEU A 20 -20.26 -7.79 18.32
CA LEU A 20 -19.13 -6.96 18.73
C LEU A 20 -17.82 -7.35 18.03
N LEU A 21 -17.63 -8.64 17.72
CA LEU A 21 -16.45 -9.08 16.95
C LEU A 21 -16.55 -8.71 15.46
N ALA A 22 -17.76 -8.66 14.90
CA ALA A 22 -17.96 -8.25 13.50
C ALA A 22 -17.69 -6.75 13.27
N ALA A 23 -17.86 -5.91 14.29
CA ALA A 23 -17.60 -4.47 14.19
C ALA A 23 -16.10 -4.11 14.12
N CYS A 24 -15.19 -5.01 14.52
CA CYS A 24 -13.75 -4.79 14.41
C CYS A 24 -13.17 -5.14 13.03
N GLY A 25 -13.94 -5.72 12.12
CA GLY A 25 -13.47 -6.24 10.82
C GLY A 25 -13.57 -5.28 9.64
N THR A 26 -14.17 -4.09 9.81
CA THR A 26 -14.43 -3.19 8.65
C THR A 26 -13.52 -1.98 8.54
N ALA A 27 -12.46 -1.88 9.34
CA ALA A 27 -11.51 -0.77 9.29
C ALA A 27 -10.09 -1.22 8.93
N ILE A 28 -9.95 -2.27 8.10
CA ILE A 28 -8.70 -2.50 7.38
C ILE A 28 -8.88 -1.97 5.96
N GLU A 29 -9.19 -0.71 5.82
CA GLU A 29 -8.74 0.07 4.69
C GLU A 29 -7.22 0.04 4.80
N SER A 30 -6.62 -0.62 3.83
CA SER A 30 -5.19 -0.90 3.66
C SER A 30 -4.29 -0.01 4.50
N PRO A 31 -3.58 -0.51 5.53
CA PRO A 31 -2.62 0.27 6.29
C PRO A 31 -1.41 0.71 5.43
N PHE A 32 -1.43 0.41 4.14
CA PHE A 32 -0.38 0.70 3.16
C PHE A 32 -0.61 1.95 2.33
N THR A 33 -1.73 2.67 2.48
CA THR A 33 -2.04 3.87 1.68
C THR A 33 -1.46 5.17 2.25
N VAL A 34 -0.62 5.11 3.28
CA VAL A 34 -0.12 6.30 3.99
C VAL A 34 1.32 6.67 3.61
N PHE A 35 1.96 5.98 2.66
CA PHE A 35 3.40 6.16 2.43
C PHE A 35 3.78 7.27 1.47
N ALA A 36 2.91 7.68 0.57
CA ALA A 36 3.18 8.80 -0.33
C ALA A 36 2.27 9.98 -0.01
N ASP A 37 2.86 11.08 0.46
CA ASP A 37 2.15 12.34 0.65
C ASP A 37 1.84 12.98 -0.72
N PRO A 38 0.55 13.15 -1.08
CA PRO A 38 0.17 13.77 -2.35
C PRO A 38 0.71 15.19 -2.53
N GLY A 39 0.94 15.93 -1.44
CA GLY A 39 1.48 17.29 -1.45
C GLY A 39 3.00 17.36 -1.56
N LYS A 40 3.71 16.25 -1.37
CA LYS A 40 5.18 16.22 -1.31
C LYS A 40 5.88 16.90 -2.48
N TYR A 41 5.33 16.75 -3.67
CA TYR A 41 5.93 17.25 -4.91
C TYR A 41 5.27 18.52 -5.47
N GLU A 42 4.34 19.13 -4.74
CA GLU A 42 3.64 20.34 -5.21
C GLU A 42 4.58 21.51 -5.54
N PHE A 43 5.65 21.65 -4.77
CA PHE A 43 6.63 22.74 -4.94
C PHE A 43 7.77 22.39 -5.90
N TYR A 44 7.81 21.17 -6.44
CA TYR A 44 8.86 20.74 -7.36
C TYR A 44 8.62 21.30 -8.76
N SER A 45 9.66 21.78 -9.41
CA SER A 45 9.63 22.12 -10.85
C SER A 45 9.63 20.84 -11.70
N CYS A 46 9.29 20.97 -12.99
CA CYS A 46 9.38 19.82 -13.91
C CYS A 46 10.79 19.22 -13.96
N ASP A 47 11.83 20.05 -13.92
CA ASP A 47 13.22 19.61 -13.94
C ASP A 47 13.63 18.84 -12.67
N GLN A 48 12.96 19.11 -11.56
CA GLN A 48 13.16 18.39 -10.30
C GLN A 48 12.35 17.08 -10.25
N LEU A 49 11.16 17.04 -10.86
CA LEU A 49 10.34 15.84 -10.90
C LEU A 49 10.96 14.72 -11.73
N ILE A 50 11.65 15.06 -12.83
CA ILE A 50 12.28 14.08 -13.73
C ILE A 50 13.31 13.19 -13.03
N PRO A 51 14.33 13.73 -12.31
CA PRO A 51 15.30 12.89 -11.61
C PRO A 51 14.67 12.12 -10.45
N GLN A 52 13.70 12.69 -9.72
CA GLN A 52 12.99 11.99 -8.66
C GLN A 52 12.25 10.76 -9.19
N ARG A 53 11.55 10.91 -10.31
CA ARG A 53 10.86 9.79 -10.93
C ARG A 53 11.83 8.67 -11.33
N LYS A 54 12.97 9.01 -11.95
CA LYS A 54 13.99 8.01 -12.31
C LYS A 54 14.53 7.26 -11.10
N LEU A 55 14.76 7.97 -9.99
CA LEU A 55 15.21 7.37 -8.73
C LEU A 55 14.21 6.33 -8.21
N TRP A 56 12.93 6.70 -8.14
CA TRP A 56 11.90 5.80 -7.65
C TRP A 56 11.62 4.64 -8.60
N GLU A 57 11.73 4.85 -9.91
CA GLU A 57 11.62 3.78 -10.91
C GLU A 57 12.76 2.76 -10.79
N SER A 58 13.99 3.22 -10.56
CA SER A 58 15.11 2.31 -10.29
C SER A 58 14.88 1.50 -9.02
N LYS A 59 14.45 2.17 -7.94
CA LYS A 59 14.15 1.52 -6.67
C LYS A 59 13.03 0.47 -6.81
N GLU A 60 11.96 0.77 -7.54
CA GLU A 60 10.88 -0.19 -7.83
C GLU A 60 11.42 -1.43 -8.53
N LYS A 61 12.26 -1.26 -9.56
CA LYS A 61 12.87 -2.36 -10.32
C LYS A 61 13.78 -3.21 -9.45
N ASP A 62 14.63 -2.58 -8.64
CA ASP A 62 15.57 -3.28 -7.76
C ASP A 62 14.82 -4.11 -6.70
N LEU A 63 13.79 -3.54 -6.09
CA LEU A 63 12.96 -4.25 -5.12
C LEU A 63 12.22 -5.43 -5.75
N LYS A 64 11.70 -5.26 -6.96
CA LYS A 64 11.08 -6.36 -7.72
C LYS A 64 12.07 -7.50 -7.98
N LEU A 65 13.28 -7.18 -8.41
CA LEU A 65 14.34 -8.17 -8.60
C LEU A 65 14.70 -8.92 -7.31
N LEU A 66 14.78 -8.21 -6.17
CA LEU A 66 15.03 -8.81 -4.87
C LEU A 66 13.89 -9.75 -4.46
N MET A 67 12.64 -9.36 -4.66
CA MET A 67 11.48 -10.19 -4.39
C MET A 67 11.46 -11.44 -5.29
N ASP A 68 11.79 -11.31 -6.56
CA ASP A 68 11.82 -12.44 -7.49
C ASP A 68 12.97 -13.42 -7.17
N LYS A 69 14.13 -12.93 -6.78
CA LYS A 69 15.24 -13.76 -6.25
C LYS A 69 14.84 -14.47 -4.96
N ALA A 70 14.18 -13.77 -4.05
CA ALA A 70 13.71 -14.34 -2.79
C ALA A 70 12.71 -15.49 -3.01
N LYS A 71 11.83 -15.41 -4.03
CA LYS A 71 10.90 -16.49 -4.40
C LYS A 71 11.61 -17.75 -4.92
N GLN A 72 12.79 -17.60 -5.52
CA GLN A 72 13.57 -18.72 -6.09
C GLN A 72 14.45 -19.41 -5.06
N GLY A 73 14.68 -18.79 -3.88
CA GLY A 73 15.51 -19.34 -2.81
C GLY A 73 14.79 -20.42 -1.99
N THR A 74 15.50 -21.53 -1.68
CA THR A 74 15.01 -22.57 -0.78
C THR A 74 15.21 -22.15 0.68
N GLY A 75 14.13 -21.99 1.45
CA GLY A 75 14.22 -21.90 2.92
C GLY A 75 14.35 -20.49 3.52
N GLY A 76 13.45 -19.60 3.27
CA GLY A 76 13.43 -18.23 3.85
C GLY A 76 12.74 -17.22 2.96
N SER A 77 12.29 -17.67 1.79
CA SER A 77 11.76 -16.84 0.72
C SER A 77 10.51 -16.03 1.11
N ALA A 78 9.63 -16.58 1.93
CA ALA A 78 8.40 -15.90 2.32
C ALA A 78 8.65 -14.66 3.16
N ILE A 79 9.55 -14.74 4.14
CA ILE A 79 9.91 -13.61 5.03
C ILE A 79 10.60 -12.50 4.22
N SER A 80 11.50 -12.87 3.33
CA SER A 80 12.23 -11.90 2.49
C SER A 80 11.31 -11.19 1.51
N VAL A 81 10.34 -11.88 0.92
CA VAL A 81 9.34 -11.26 0.02
C VAL A 81 8.50 -10.25 0.78
N VAL A 82 8.01 -10.62 1.97
CA VAL A 82 7.19 -9.72 2.82
C VAL A 82 8.00 -8.49 3.26
N ALA A 83 9.29 -8.67 3.59
CA ALA A 83 10.16 -7.57 4.00
C ALA A 83 10.32 -6.50 2.88
N TYR A 84 10.44 -6.91 1.62
CA TYR A 84 10.60 -5.98 0.49
C TYR A 84 9.27 -5.44 -0.05
N GLN A 85 8.16 -6.09 0.24
CA GLN A 85 6.86 -5.72 -0.32
C GLN A 85 6.41 -4.32 0.11
N GLY A 86 6.64 -3.92 1.36
CA GLY A 86 6.31 -2.59 1.85
C GLY A 86 7.05 -1.49 1.09
N ASP A 87 8.35 -1.66 0.91
CA ASP A 87 9.19 -0.73 0.16
C ASP A 87 8.81 -0.68 -1.33
N TYR A 88 8.45 -1.82 -1.92
CA TYR A 88 7.99 -1.89 -3.30
C TYR A 88 6.67 -1.13 -3.50
N VAL A 89 5.70 -1.31 -2.62
CA VAL A 89 4.43 -0.57 -2.66
C VAL A 89 4.69 0.92 -2.50
N ASN A 90 5.51 1.32 -1.53
CA ASN A 90 5.88 2.72 -1.33
C ASN A 90 6.55 3.32 -2.59
N ALA A 91 7.47 2.61 -3.23
CA ALA A 91 8.10 3.10 -4.46
C ALA A 91 7.09 3.31 -5.59
N ARG A 92 6.08 2.45 -5.72
CA ARG A 92 4.99 2.60 -6.70
C ARG A 92 4.09 3.79 -6.39
N GLU A 93 3.76 4.01 -5.14
CA GLU A 93 2.93 5.14 -4.72
C GLU A 93 3.65 6.47 -4.95
N GLU A 94 4.94 6.56 -4.62
CA GLU A 94 5.76 7.73 -4.92
C GLU A 94 5.78 8.05 -6.43
N LEU A 95 5.90 7.03 -7.27
CA LEU A 95 5.81 7.20 -8.73
C LEU A 95 4.45 7.73 -9.17
N GLN A 96 3.35 7.25 -8.58
CA GLN A 96 2.00 7.72 -8.90
C GLN A 96 1.83 9.20 -8.54
N VAL A 97 2.31 9.62 -7.35
CA VAL A 97 2.24 11.02 -6.93
C VAL A 97 3.08 11.91 -7.83
N ILE A 98 4.30 11.51 -8.19
CA ILE A 98 5.16 12.25 -9.11
C ILE A 98 4.49 12.38 -10.49
N ASP A 99 3.96 11.28 -11.03
CA ASP A 99 3.28 11.26 -12.33
C ASP A 99 2.00 12.12 -12.33
N ALA A 100 1.24 12.11 -11.24
CA ALA A 100 0.06 12.96 -11.07
C ALA A 100 0.45 14.45 -11.01
N THR A 101 1.47 14.78 -10.24
CA THR A 101 1.98 16.15 -10.12
C THR A 101 2.54 16.66 -11.45
N ALA A 102 3.29 15.83 -12.16
CA ALA A 102 3.85 16.19 -13.48
C ALA A 102 2.73 16.45 -14.51
N ARG A 103 1.66 15.65 -14.50
CA ARG A 103 0.47 15.90 -15.35
C ARG A 103 -0.24 17.19 -14.96
N ALA A 104 -0.47 17.43 -13.68
CA ALA A 104 -1.13 18.66 -13.20
C ALA A 104 -0.33 19.91 -13.61
N LYS A 105 0.99 19.85 -13.57
CA LYS A 105 1.89 20.94 -13.99
C LYS A 105 2.11 21.00 -15.50
N LYS A 106 1.54 20.07 -16.27
CA LYS A 106 1.72 19.95 -17.72
C LYS A 106 3.21 19.83 -18.11
N CYS A 107 3.99 19.10 -17.31
CA CYS A 107 5.38 18.84 -17.62
C CYS A 107 5.52 18.04 -18.90
N LYS A 108 6.52 18.38 -19.72
CA LYS A 108 6.85 17.62 -20.93
C LYS A 108 7.51 16.29 -20.51
N MET A 109 6.72 15.24 -20.47
CA MET A 109 7.18 13.90 -20.10
C MET A 109 7.58 13.10 -21.33
N PRO A 110 8.66 12.30 -21.26
CA PRO A 110 9.02 11.34 -22.30
C PRO A 110 7.89 10.33 -22.58
N ASP A 111 7.77 9.87 -23.82
CA ASP A 111 6.67 8.97 -24.26
C ASP A 111 6.66 7.62 -23.52
N ASP A 112 7.79 7.12 -23.10
CA ASP A 112 7.93 5.91 -22.29
C ASP A 112 7.30 6.05 -20.90
N TRP A 113 7.29 7.25 -20.33
CA TRP A 113 6.64 7.54 -19.06
C TRP A 113 5.12 7.51 -19.15
N GLN A 114 4.58 8.05 -20.23
CA GLN A 114 3.13 8.05 -20.46
C GLN A 114 2.60 6.62 -20.59
N ARG A 115 3.32 5.75 -21.29
CA ARG A 115 2.95 4.33 -21.43
C ARG A 115 3.03 3.58 -20.11
N ASN A 116 4.07 3.78 -19.33
CA ASN A 116 4.27 3.09 -18.05
C ASN A 116 3.28 3.56 -16.97
N ALA A 117 2.82 4.80 -17.01
CA ALA A 117 1.82 5.32 -16.08
C ALA A 117 0.44 4.70 -16.28
N VAL A 118 0.09 4.29 -17.50
CA VAL A 118 -1.20 3.65 -17.82
C VAL A 118 -1.23 2.16 -17.40
N MET A 119 -0.08 1.51 -17.31
CA MET A 119 0.03 0.08 -16.99
C MET A 119 0.24 -0.23 -15.50
N ARG A 120 0.26 0.76 -14.64
CA ARG A 120 0.36 0.63 -13.18
C ARG A 120 -0.98 0.84 -12.52
#